data_db6b3d7d654889f424074606d900a7c6
#
_entry.id   db6b3d7d654889f424074606d900a7c6
#
_cell.length_a   1.000
_cell.length_b   1.000
_cell.length_c   1.000
_cell.angle_alpha   90.00
_cell.angle_beta   90.00
_cell.angle_gamma   90.00
#
_symmetry.space_group_name_H-M   'P 1'
#
loop_
_entity.id
_entity.type
_entity.pdbx_description
1 polymer ?
#
loop_
_entity_poly.entity_id
_entity_poly.type
_entity_poly.pdbx_seq_one_letter_code
_entity_poly.pdbx_strand_id
1 'polypeptide(L)'
;TTAALAMGDALAIALMQVRHFKPRDFAQFHPGGELGKRLLTTAEDVMRSEDMPIIPKEMHLGEAIIHVSKGKLGLGISLNEDQRVIGLITDGDIRRAMEKWQAEFFNKTVSDIMTTTPKMVTPKTKISEIQRIMHKYKVHTVLVVDKDNHLKGIVDHYACMV
;
A
#
# COMPACT_ATOMS: atom_id res chain seq x y z
N THR A 1 -22.39 -38.60 -18.85
CA THR A 1 -21.10 -38.01 -18.40
C THR A 1 -21.20 -36.48 -18.29
N THR A 2 -21.47 -35.73 -19.36
CA THR A 2 -21.61 -34.25 -19.32
C THR A 2 -22.81 -33.84 -18.47
N ALA A 3 -23.92 -34.52 -18.55
CA ALA A 3 -25.11 -34.23 -17.70
C ALA A 3 -24.83 -34.48 -16.23
N ALA A 4 -24.05 -35.51 -15.87
CA ALA A 4 -23.68 -35.78 -14.50
C ALA A 4 -22.75 -34.66 -13.90
N LEU A 5 -21.81 -34.16 -14.70
CA LEU A 5 -20.96 -33.02 -14.32
C LEU A 5 -21.79 -31.76 -14.13
N ALA A 6 -22.66 -31.43 -15.08
CA ALA A 6 -23.54 -30.25 -14.97
C ALA A 6 -24.49 -30.36 -13.77
N MET A 7 -25.02 -31.54 -13.46
CA MET A 7 -25.86 -31.78 -12.29
C MET A 7 -25.04 -31.61 -10.98
N GLY A 8 -23.80 -32.13 -10.97
CA GLY A 8 -22.87 -31.96 -9.83
C GLY A 8 -22.56 -30.51 -9.55
N ASP A 9 -22.25 -29.73 -10.59
CA ASP A 9 -21.97 -28.29 -10.47
C ASP A 9 -23.22 -27.53 -9.99
N ALA A 10 -24.39 -27.82 -10.54
CA ALA A 10 -25.64 -27.20 -10.11
C ALA A 10 -25.93 -27.48 -8.62
N LEU A 11 -25.72 -28.74 -8.17
CA LEU A 11 -25.89 -29.11 -6.78
C LEU A 11 -24.88 -28.41 -5.86
N ALA A 12 -23.62 -28.34 -6.28
CA ALA A 12 -22.59 -27.63 -5.52
C ALA A 12 -22.94 -26.14 -5.35
N ILE A 13 -23.38 -25.47 -6.43
CA ILE A 13 -23.80 -24.06 -6.37
C ILE A 13 -25.01 -23.89 -5.46
N ALA A 14 -26.01 -24.77 -5.54
CA ALA A 14 -27.17 -24.72 -4.67
C ALA A 14 -26.78 -24.88 -3.19
N LEU A 15 -25.89 -25.82 -2.87
CA LEU A 15 -25.37 -26.02 -1.53
C LEU A 15 -24.57 -24.81 -1.01
N MET A 16 -23.77 -24.19 -1.88
CA MET A 16 -23.03 -22.96 -1.55
C MET A 16 -24.00 -21.83 -1.15
N GLN A 17 -25.10 -21.67 -1.90
CA GLN A 17 -26.12 -20.67 -1.61
C GLN A 17 -26.83 -20.95 -0.27
N VAL A 18 -27.28 -22.18 -0.06
CA VAL A 18 -27.97 -22.58 1.19
C VAL A 18 -27.07 -22.41 2.42
N ARG A 19 -25.79 -22.70 2.29
CA ARG A 19 -24.80 -22.56 3.38
C ARG A 19 -24.23 -21.18 3.49
N HIS A 20 -24.64 -20.21 2.68
CA HIS A 20 -24.07 -18.87 2.59
C HIS A 20 -22.53 -18.89 2.44
N PHE A 21 -22.02 -19.89 1.70
CA PHE A 21 -20.61 -20.14 1.49
C PHE A 21 -19.99 -18.97 0.70
N LYS A 22 -18.97 -18.35 1.29
CA LYS A 22 -18.31 -17.16 0.75
C LYS A 22 -16.92 -17.51 0.19
N PRO A 23 -16.34 -16.70 -0.70
CA PRO A 23 -14.97 -16.88 -1.17
C PRO A 23 -13.94 -17.05 -0.04
N ARG A 24 -14.14 -16.41 1.11
CA ARG A 24 -13.30 -16.57 2.31
C ARG A 24 -13.31 -17.98 2.86
N ASP A 25 -14.44 -18.65 2.82
CA ASP A 25 -14.56 -20.03 3.32
C ASP A 25 -13.81 -20.98 2.39
N PHE A 26 -13.90 -20.73 1.06
CA PHE A 26 -13.07 -21.47 0.08
C PHE A 26 -11.58 -21.28 0.33
N ALA A 27 -11.14 -20.03 0.62
CA ALA A 27 -9.75 -19.72 0.89
C ALA A 27 -9.18 -20.45 2.12
N GLN A 28 -10.01 -20.72 3.15
CA GLN A 28 -9.62 -21.50 4.33
C GLN A 28 -9.31 -22.96 3.99
N PHE A 29 -10.05 -23.54 3.03
CA PHE A 29 -9.82 -24.92 2.59
C PHE A 29 -8.72 -25.04 1.53
N HIS A 30 -8.44 -23.97 0.78
CA HIS A 30 -7.45 -23.91 -0.28
C HIS A 30 -6.50 -22.72 -0.12
N PRO A 31 -5.76 -22.61 0.99
CA PRO A 31 -4.93 -21.44 1.28
C PRO A 31 -3.75 -21.27 0.32
N GLY A 32 -3.27 -22.35 -0.28
CA GLY A 32 -2.14 -22.35 -1.22
C GLY A 32 -2.50 -21.94 -2.65
N GLY A 33 -3.78 -21.80 -2.97
CA GLY A 33 -4.23 -21.36 -4.28
C GLY A 33 -4.15 -19.82 -4.41
N GLU A 34 -4.09 -19.33 -5.66
CA GLU A 34 -4.05 -17.89 -5.95
C GLU A 34 -5.19 -17.11 -5.26
N LEU A 35 -6.41 -17.63 -5.33
CA LEU A 35 -7.57 -17.03 -4.64
C LEU A 35 -7.39 -17.04 -3.12
N GLY A 36 -6.86 -18.14 -2.55
CA GLY A 36 -6.59 -18.27 -1.12
C GLY A 36 -5.58 -17.24 -0.65
N LYS A 37 -4.46 -17.14 -1.31
CA LYS A 37 -3.42 -16.15 -1.05
C LYS A 37 -3.99 -14.74 -1.07
N ARG A 38 -4.66 -14.35 -2.16
CA ARG A 38 -5.25 -13.02 -2.34
C ARG A 38 -6.25 -12.64 -1.26
N LEU A 39 -7.00 -13.59 -0.72
CA LEU A 39 -8.02 -13.36 0.31
C LEU A 39 -7.48 -13.41 1.74
N LEU A 40 -6.39 -14.14 1.98
CA LEU A 40 -5.83 -14.33 3.32
C LEU A 40 -4.64 -13.41 3.63
N THR A 41 -3.81 -13.09 2.64
CA THR A 41 -2.62 -12.26 2.81
C THR A 41 -2.97 -10.85 3.33
N THR A 42 -2.19 -10.39 4.29
CA THR A 42 -2.33 -9.08 4.92
C THR A 42 -1.15 -8.16 4.59
N ALA A 43 -1.24 -6.89 4.98
CA ALA A 43 -0.16 -5.93 4.82
C ALA A 43 1.13 -6.40 5.49
N GLU A 44 1.05 -6.96 6.71
CA GLU A 44 2.23 -7.42 7.46
C GLU A 44 2.97 -8.58 6.78
N ASP A 45 2.28 -9.38 5.96
CA ASP A 45 2.89 -10.52 5.27
C ASP A 45 3.76 -10.09 4.08
N VAL A 46 3.54 -8.87 3.54
CA VAL A 46 4.17 -8.40 2.30
C VAL A 46 4.83 -7.03 2.43
N MET A 47 4.65 -6.32 3.53
CA MET A 47 5.22 -4.99 3.70
C MET A 47 6.75 -5.03 3.77
N ARG A 48 7.39 -4.02 3.19
CA ARG A 48 8.78 -3.70 3.45
C ARG A 48 8.86 -2.95 4.77
N SER A 49 9.60 -3.47 5.74
CA SER A 49 9.79 -2.90 7.08
C SER A 49 11.21 -2.39 7.34
N GLU A 50 12.15 -2.73 6.45
CA GLU A 50 13.56 -2.34 6.56
C GLU A 50 13.90 -1.26 5.52
N ASP A 51 14.98 -0.52 5.77
CA ASP A 51 15.49 0.53 4.87
C ASP A 51 14.41 1.46 4.33
N MET A 52 13.50 1.88 5.19
CA MET A 52 12.44 2.81 4.82
C MET A 52 13.03 4.21 4.56
N PRO A 53 12.59 4.90 3.50
CA PRO A 53 13.12 6.21 3.12
C PRO A 53 12.59 7.32 4.02
N ILE A 54 13.10 7.39 5.26
CA ILE A 54 12.73 8.44 6.21
C ILE A 54 13.52 9.70 5.90
N ILE A 55 12.82 10.84 5.80
CA ILE A 55 13.41 12.15 5.52
C ILE A 55 12.84 13.21 6.46
N PRO A 56 13.67 14.11 7.00
CA PRO A 56 13.19 15.26 7.79
C PRO A 56 12.30 16.18 6.94
N LYS A 57 11.24 16.69 7.51
CA LYS A 57 10.35 17.66 6.83
C LYS A 57 11.04 18.99 6.50
N GLU A 58 12.09 19.34 7.26
CA GLU A 58 12.91 20.54 7.07
C GLU A 58 13.98 20.39 6.00
N MET A 59 14.22 19.17 5.49
CA MET A 59 15.23 18.90 4.46
C MET A 59 14.92 19.69 3.19
N HIS A 60 15.94 20.30 2.58
CA HIS A 60 15.79 20.99 1.29
C HIS A 60 15.49 20.01 0.15
N LEU A 61 14.65 20.44 -0.80
CA LEU A 61 14.19 19.57 -1.89
C LEU A 61 15.33 19.04 -2.76
N GLY A 62 16.41 19.83 -2.96
CA GLY A 62 17.59 19.37 -3.69
C GLY A 62 18.27 18.17 -3.04
N GLU A 63 18.31 18.11 -1.71
CA GLU A 63 18.83 16.97 -0.95
C GLU A 63 17.82 15.81 -0.92
N ALA A 64 16.54 16.14 -0.74
CA ALA A 64 15.46 15.16 -0.69
C ALA A 64 15.39 14.28 -1.95
N ILE A 65 15.68 14.82 -3.15
CA ILE A 65 15.78 14.06 -4.39
C ILE A 65 16.75 12.88 -4.26
N ILE A 66 17.92 13.12 -3.66
CA ILE A 66 18.96 12.09 -3.51
C ILE A 66 18.46 10.98 -2.58
N HIS A 67 17.82 11.35 -1.47
CA HIS A 67 17.28 10.39 -0.50
C HIS A 67 16.13 9.55 -1.09
N VAL A 68 15.21 10.19 -1.81
CA VAL A 68 14.08 9.50 -2.48
C VAL A 68 14.60 8.52 -3.54
N SER A 69 15.59 8.94 -4.35
CA SER A 69 16.22 8.07 -5.36
C SER A 69 16.94 6.87 -4.74
N LYS A 70 17.68 7.07 -3.64
CA LYS A 70 18.39 6.00 -2.93
C LYS A 70 17.40 4.96 -2.34
N GLY A 71 16.24 5.40 -1.90
CA GLY A 71 15.19 4.53 -1.33
C GLY A 71 14.59 3.55 -2.33
N LYS A 72 14.73 3.79 -3.64
CA LYS A 72 14.21 2.94 -4.75
C LYS A 72 12.70 2.72 -4.74
N LEU A 73 11.96 3.47 -3.93
CA LEU A 73 10.49 3.42 -3.84
C LEU A 73 9.82 4.67 -4.45
N GLY A 74 10.63 5.65 -4.91
CA GLY A 74 10.13 6.90 -5.45
C GLY A 74 9.35 7.74 -4.46
N LEU A 75 9.63 7.58 -3.16
CA LEU A 75 9.00 8.35 -2.09
C LEU A 75 9.94 8.59 -0.91
N GLY A 76 9.59 9.58 -0.07
CA GLY A 76 10.20 9.84 1.22
C GLY A 76 9.12 10.08 2.28
N ILE A 77 9.31 9.57 3.48
CA ILE A 77 8.35 9.64 4.57
C ILE A 77 8.89 10.54 5.65
N SER A 78 8.06 11.48 6.13
CA SER A 78 8.42 12.33 7.26
C SER A 78 7.70 11.89 8.52
N LEU A 79 8.48 11.79 9.60
CA LEU A 79 8.00 11.44 10.93
C LEU A 79 8.20 12.63 11.88
N ASN A 80 7.38 12.72 12.92
CA ASN A 80 7.61 13.66 14.03
C ASN A 80 8.56 13.06 15.08
N GLU A 81 8.79 13.81 16.16
CA GLU A 81 9.64 13.39 17.29
C GLU A 81 9.15 12.10 17.96
N ASP A 82 7.84 11.86 17.97
CA ASP A 82 7.22 10.63 18.49
C ASP A 82 7.24 9.46 17.50
N GLN A 83 7.98 9.57 16.38
CA GLN A 83 8.04 8.55 15.31
C GLN A 83 6.69 8.28 14.61
N ARG A 84 5.76 9.24 14.64
CA ARG A 84 4.47 9.16 13.95
C ARG A 84 4.58 9.74 12.55
N VAL A 85 3.87 9.16 11.62
CA VAL A 85 3.81 9.65 10.24
C VAL A 85 3.13 11.02 10.21
N ILE A 86 3.83 12.03 9.67
CA ILE A 86 3.31 13.39 9.47
C ILE A 86 3.11 13.74 7.98
N GLY A 87 3.72 13.00 7.09
CA GLY A 87 3.55 13.20 5.66
C GLY A 87 4.46 12.33 4.82
N LEU A 88 4.29 12.43 3.52
CA LEU A 88 5.20 11.84 2.55
C LEU A 88 5.33 12.74 1.31
N ILE A 89 6.44 12.59 0.61
CA ILE A 89 6.64 13.13 -0.74
C ILE A 89 6.89 12.00 -1.73
N THR A 90 6.55 12.23 -2.99
CA THR A 90 6.81 11.30 -4.09
C THR A 90 7.63 11.99 -5.19
N ASP A 91 8.20 11.20 -6.10
CA ASP A 91 8.85 11.72 -7.31
C ASP A 91 7.91 12.64 -8.11
N GLY A 92 6.60 12.35 -8.10
CA GLY A 92 5.59 13.19 -8.73
C GLY A 92 5.44 14.55 -8.06
N ASP A 93 5.52 14.60 -6.72
CA ASP A 93 5.46 15.87 -5.96
C ASP A 93 6.70 16.71 -6.23
N ILE A 94 7.87 16.08 -6.23
CA ILE A 94 9.15 16.73 -6.55
C ILE A 94 9.10 17.34 -7.96
N ARG A 95 8.64 16.59 -8.95
CA ARG A 95 8.54 17.06 -10.34
C ARG A 95 7.61 18.26 -10.47
N ARG A 96 6.43 18.19 -9.87
CA ARG A 96 5.47 19.31 -9.86
C ARG A 96 6.04 20.55 -9.14
N ALA A 97 6.81 20.34 -8.08
CA ALA A 97 7.48 21.42 -7.37
C ALA A 97 8.56 22.09 -8.24
N MET A 98 9.36 21.31 -8.99
CA MET A 98 10.35 21.83 -9.93
C MET A 98 9.69 22.68 -11.03
N GLU A 99 8.59 22.21 -11.62
CA GLU A 99 7.83 22.96 -12.61
C GLU A 99 7.29 24.29 -12.06
N LYS A 100 6.76 24.25 -10.83
CA LYS A 100 6.12 25.39 -10.18
C LYS A 100 7.11 26.47 -9.77
N TRP A 101 8.24 26.09 -9.17
CA TRP A 101 9.16 27.04 -8.53
C TRP A 101 10.46 27.25 -9.30
N GLN A 102 10.75 26.43 -10.30
CA GLN A 102 11.94 26.55 -11.14
C GLN A 102 13.22 26.80 -10.30
N ALA A 103 13.88 27.95 -10.47
CA ALA A 103 15.13 28.28 -9.73
C ALA A 103 14.93 28.34 -8.20
N GLU A 104 13.75 28.69 -7.71
CA GLU A 104 13.41 28.74 -6.30
C GLU A 104 13.21 27.35 -5.64
N PHE A 105 13.13 26.31 -6.45
CA PHE A 105 12.94 24.94 -5.98
C PHE A 105 13.94 24.51 -4.90
N PHE A 106 15.20 24.89 -5.07
CA PHE A 106 16.28 24.52 -4.15
C PHE A 106 16.21 25.21 -2.79
N ASN A 107 15.43 26.30 -2.67
CA ASN A 107 15.17 27.02 -1.44
C ASN A 107 13.95 26.45 -0.68
N LYS A 108 13.22 25.51 -1.29
CA LYS A 108 12.05 24.87 -0.69
C LYS A 108 12.43 23.63 0.12
N THR A 109 11.59 23.27 1.06
CA THR A 109 11.76 22.10 1.92
C THR A 109 10.71 21.04 1.66
N VAL A 110 10.91 19.85 2.21
CA VAL A 110 9.96 18.75 2.14
C VAL A 110 8.58 19.17 2.67
N SER A 111 8.54 19.98 3.73
CA SER A 111 7.28 20.47 4.33
C SER A 111 6.45 21.34 3.38
N ASP A 112 7.09 22.00 2.39
CA ASP A 112 6.38 22.85 1.42
C ASP A 112 5.56 22.03 0.40
N ILE A 113 5.90 20.76 0.20
CA ILE A 113 5.27 19.90 -0.84
C ILE A 113 4.69 18.60 -0.33
N MET A 114 5.01 18.17 0.90
CA MET A 114 4.59 16.88 1.40
C MET A 114 3.06 16.76 1.47
N THR A 115 2.56 15.58 1.13
CA THR A 115 1.19 15.19 1.39
C THR A 115 1.05 14.86 2.88
N THR A 116 0.26 15.63 3.62
CA THR A 116 0.04 15.48 5.08
C THR A 116 -1.02 14.44 5.44
N THR A 117 -1.77 13.95 4.46
CA THR A 117 -2.80 12.92 4.62
C THR A 117 -2.51 11.73 3.70
N PRO A 118 -1.36 11.04 3.88
CA PRO A 118 -1.04 9.88 3.08
C PRO A 118 -2.06 8.75 3.29
N LYS A 119 -2.17 7.84 2.33
CA LYS A 119 -3.03 6.67 2.49
C LYS A 119 -2.32 5.67 3.40
N MET A 120 -2.97 5.34 4.51
CA MET A 120 -2.43 4.48 5.55
C MET A 120 -3.39 3.32 5.80
N VAL A 121 -2.82 2.19 6.18
CA VAL A 121 -3.53 0.96 6.53
C VAL A 121 -2.89 0.33 7.77
N THR A 122 -3.60 -0.62 8.39
CA THR A 122 -3.04 -1.38 9.51
C THR A 122 -2.34 -2.65 9.03
N PRO A 123 -1.45 -3.26 9.83
CA PRO A 123 -0.79 -4.52 9.48
C PRO A 123 -1.76 -5.65 9.10
N LYS A 124 -2.95 -5.67 9.70
CA LYS A 124 -3.99 -6.70 9.45
C LYS A 124 -4.88 -6.42 8.22
N THR A 125 -4.67 -5.29 7.54
CA THR A 125 -5.45 -4.95 6.34
C THR A 125 -5.14 -5.95 5.21
N LYS A 126 -6.18 -6.50 4.57
CA LYS A 126 -6.03 -7.47 3.48
C LYS A 126 -5.49 -6.82 2.21
N ILE A 127 -4.67 -7.56 1.46
CA ILE A 127 -4.10 -7.08 0.19
C ILE A 127 -5.18 -6.67 -0.80
N SER A 128 -6.30 -7.39 -0.87
CA SER A 128 -7.44 -7.03 -1.73
C SER A 128 -8.04 -5.66 -1.39
N GLU A 129 -8.03 -5.28 -0.12
CA GLU A 129 -8.46 -3.94 0.31
C GLU A 129 -7.42 -2.88 -0.02
N ILE A 130 -6.13 -3.19 0.16
CA ILE A 130 -5.03 -2.29 -0.21
C ILE A 130 -5.07 -2.00 -1.71
N GLN A 131 -5.24 -3.01 -2.57
CA GLN A 131 -5.39 -2.84 -4.01
C GLN A 131 -6.57 -1.92 -4.36
N ARG A 132 -7.72 -2.07 -3.65
CA ARG A 132 -8.87 -1.20 -3.84
C ARG A 132 -8.58 0.25 -3.45
N ILE A 133 -7.83 0.46 -2.35
CA ILE A 133 -7.39 1.80 -1.91
C ILE A 133 -6.46 2.41 -2.96
N MET A 134 -5.45 1.67 -3.42
CA MET A 134 -4.51 2.13 -4.44
C MET A 134 -5.23 2.54 -5.73
N HIS A 135 -6.14 1.71 -6.21
CA HIS A 135 -6.94 1.99 -7.41
C HIS A 135 -7.85 3.21 -7.23
N LYS A 136 -8.59 3.29 -6.11
CA LYS A 136 -9.51 4.37 -5.82
C LYS A 136 -8.83 5.73 -5.75
N TYR A 137 -7.67 5.79 -5.10
CA TYR A 137 -6.94 7.04 -4.85
C TYR A 137 -5.80 7.27 -5.85
N LYS A 138 -5.60 6.37 -6.81
CA LYS A 138 -4.53 6.42 -7.83
C LYS A 138 -3.14 6.58 -7.20
N VAL A 139 -2.89 5.83 -6.13
CA VAL A 139 -1.59 5.78 -5.45
C VAL A 139 -0.94 4.41 -5.67
N HIS A 140 0.38 4.38 -5.78
CA HIS A 140 1.16 3.15 -6.00
C HIS A 140 1.72 2.56 -4.71
N THR A 141 1.57 3.28 -3.60
CA THR A 141 2.11 2.90 -2.30
C THR A 141 1.16 3.31 -1.19
N VAL A 142 1.05 2.48 -0.16
CA VAL A 142 0.35 2.81 1.09
C VAL A 142 1.29 2.58 2.26
N LEU A 143 1.17 3.39 3.30
CA LEU A 143 1.93 3.24 4.52
C LEU A 143 1.19 2.29 5.47
N VAL A 144 1.93 1.43 6.13
CA VAL A 144 1.40 0.55 7.17
C VAL A 144 1.76 1.15 8.53
N VAL A 145 0.74 1.46 9.32
CA VAL A 145 0.90 2.10 10.63
C VAL A 145 0.15 1.33 11.70
N ASP A 146 0.60 1.45 12.95
CA ASP A 146 -0.16 0.95 14.09
C ASP A 146 -1.29 1.92 14.48
N LYS A 147 -2.02 1.58 15.54
CA LYS A 147 -3.14 2.38 16.08
C LYS A 147 -2.73 3.77 16.59
N ASP A 148 -1.45 3.94 16.90
CA ASP A 148 -0.88 5.20 17.40
C ASP A 148 -0.18 6.00 16.29
N ASN A 149 -0.34 5.58 15.02
CA ASN A 149 0.22 6.18 13.82
C ASN A 149 1.74 6.06 13.67
N HIS A 150 2.37 5.07 14.33
CA HIS A 150 3.78 4.76 14.12
C HIS A 150 3.95 3.92 12.86
N LEU A 151 4.93 4.29 12.06
CA LEU A 151 5.25 3.58 10.82
C LEU A 151 5.75 2.16 11.11
N LYS A 152 5.11 1.17 10.49
CA LYS A 152 5.50 -0.25 10.56
C LYS A 152 6.10 -0.75 9.26
N GLY A 153 5.68 -0.19 8.14
CA GLY A 153 6.18 -0.58 6.83
C GLY A 153 5.50 0.14 5.69
N ILE A 154 5.82 -0.32 4.50
CA ILE A 154 5.31 0.20 3.23
C ILE A 154 4.85 -0.98 2.39
N VAL A 155 3.69 -0.84 1.76
CA VAL A 155 3.22 -1.79 0.73
C VAL A 155 3.14 -1.03 -0.58
N ASP A 156 3.90 -1.49 -1.57
CA ASP A 156 3.84 -0.99 -2.93
C ASP A 156 2.93 -1.84 -3.82
N HIS A 157 2.71 -1.38 -5.03
CA HIS A 157 1.87 -2.07 -6.01
C HIS A 157 2.40 -3.47 -6.36
N TYR A 158 3.72 -3.66 -6.41
CA TYR A 158 4.34 -4.94 -6.75
C TYR A 158 4.14 -5.99 -5.64
N ALA A 159 4.24 -5.58 -4.38
CA ALA A 159 3.98 -6.44 -3.24
C ALA A 159 2.53 -6.97 -3.20
N CYS A 160 1.61 -6.30 -3.91
CA CYS A 160 0.22 -6.72 -4.02
C CYS A 160 -0.05 -7.75 -5.13
N MET A 161 0.96 -8.08 -5.97
CA MET A 161 0.84 -9.06 -7.05
C MET A 161 1.14 -10.49 -6.55
N VAL A 162 0.43 -10.93 -5.52
CA VAL A 162 0.63 -12.23 -4.85
C VAL A 162 -0.27 -13.30 -5.44
#